data_f0544c2327eb5a7172e938cefc9a7945
#
_entry.id   f0544c2327eb5a7172e938cefc9a7945
#
_cell.length_a   1.000
_cell.length_b   1.000
_cell.length_c   1.000
_cell.angle_alpha   90.00
_cell.angle_beta   90.00
_cell.angle_gamma   90.00
#
_symmetry.space_group_name_H-M   'P 1'
#
loop_
_entity.id
_entity.type
_entity.pdbx_description
1 polymer ?
#
loop_
_entity_poly.entity_id
_entity_poly.type
_entity_poly.pdbx_seq_one_letter_code
_entity_poly.pdbx_strand_id
1 'polypeptide(L)'
;MALGTPPRTVGTRRLLRFLLWTFGPDPDRDEIHLVACEGEDEDGTRCHADSGEQPDSETAELWVFEHAAEHPEHRSYGRLSYHPMITVPREEPT
;
A
#
# COMPACT_ATOMS: atom_id res chain seq x y z
N MET A 1 4.61 -9.22 -25.26
CA MET A 1 4.85 -9.50 -24.82
C MET A 1 5.05 -9.28 -23.89
N ALA A 2 4.79 -9.38 -23.67
CA ALA A 2 4.89 -9.04 -22.65
C ALA A 2 5.79 -9.43 -21.98
N LEU A 3 6.14 -9.16 -21.82
CA LEU A 3 6.87 -9.39 -21.25
C LEU A 3 6.68 -9.72 -20.30
N GLY A 4 6.60 -10.23 -20.33
CA GLY A 4 6.21 -10.73 -19.15
C GLY A 4 6.79 -10.05 -18.02
N THR A 5 5.97 -9.58 -17.25
CA THR A 5 6.42 -9.06 -16.00
C THR A 5 6.87 -10.20 -15.16
N PRO A 6 8.06 -10.13 -14.62
CA PRO A 6 8.47 -11.19 -13.71
C PRO A 6 7.59 -11.20 -12.50
N PRO A 7 7.40 -12.33 -11.91
CA PRO A 7 6.61 -12.40 -10.69
C PRO A 7 7.24 -11.55 -9.61
N ARG A 8 6.37 -10.91 -8.86
CA ARG A 8 6.85 -10.11 -7.81
C ARG A 8 6.86 -10.93 -6.61
N THR A 9 7.97 -11.39 -6.20
CA THR A 9 8.07 -12.16 -5.01
C THR A 9 8.80 -11.38 -3.98
N VAL A 10 8.26 -11.37 -2.81
CA VAL A 10 8.96 -10.79 -1.68
C VAL A 10 10.13 -11.67 -1.36
N GLY A 11 11.24 -11.06 -1.02
CA GLY A 11 12.41 -11.82 -0.69
C GLY A 11 13.21 -12.30 -1.86
N THR A 12 12.98 -11.73 -3.01
CA THR A 12 13.73 -12.07 -4.19
C THR A 12 15.21 -11.77 -3.99
N ARG A 13 16.02 -12.69 -4.43
CA ARG A 13 17.47 -12.51 -4.33
C ARG A 13 18.04 -12.21 -5.69
N ARG A 14 18.94 -11.27 -5.72
CA ARG A 14 19.59 -10.90 -6.94
C ARG A 14 21.06 -10.70 -6.71
N LEU A 15 21.83 -11.06 -7.72
CA LEU A 15 23.25 -10.84 -7.69
C LEU A 15 23.56 -9.54 -8.41
N LEU A 16 24.10 -8.58 -7.69
CA LEU A 16 24.48 -7.30 -8.26
C LEU A 16 25.91 -7.02 -7.93
N ARG A 17 26.74 -6.86 -8.95
CA ARG A 17 28.14 -6.49 -8.74
C ARG A 17 28.81 -7.43 -7.75
N PHE A 18 28.62 -8.70 -7.93
CA PHE A 18 29.28 -9.69 -7.09
C PHE A 18 28.71 -9.76 -5.67
N LEU A 19 27.63 -9.01 -5.41
CA LEU A 19 27.00 -9.08 -4.11
C LEU A 19 25.61 -9.67 -4.24
N LEU A 20 25.26 -10.51 -3.30
CA LEU A 20 23.93 -11.03 -3.22
C LEU A 20 23.10 -10.08 -2.38
N TRP A 21 21.98 -9.69 -2.95
CA TRP A 21 21.06 -8.80 -2.24
C TRP A 21 19.78 -9.54 -1.93
N THR A 22 19.22 -9.24 -0.79
CA THR A 22 17.90 -9.72 -0.43
C THR A 22 16.97 -8.53 -0.40
N PHE A 23 15.80 -8.71 -0.99
CA PHE A 23 14.80 -7.67 -1.02
C PHE A 23 13.57 -8.17 -0.30
N GLY A 24 13.08 -7.40 0.64
CA GLY A 24 11.90 -7.82 1.38
C GLY A 24 11.38 -6.69 2.26
N PRO A 25 10.40 -7.01 3.09
CA PRO A 25 9.84 -6.00 3.97
C PRO A 25 10.89 -5.43 4.91
N ASP A 26 10.76 -4.14 5.18
CA ASP A 26 11.64 -3.46 6.11
C ASP A 26 11.03 -3.59 7.51
N PRO A 27 11.65 -4.34 8.40
CA PRO A 27 11.06 -4.56 9.73
C PRO A 27 11.10 -3.33 10.62
N ASP A 28 11.89 -2.33 10.24
CA ASP A 28 12.03 -1.14 11.07
C ASP A 28 11.11 -0.01 10.67
N ARG A 29 10.30 -0.20 9.65
CA ARG A 29 9.38 0.82 9.19
C ARG A 29 7.97 0.24 9.12
N ASP A 30 7.00 1.07 9.45
CA ASP A 30 5.62 0.62 9.55
C ASP A 30 4.92 0.70 8.21
N GLU A 31 3.99 -0.23 8.02
CA GLU A 31 3.07 -0.14 6.90
C GLU A 31 2.11 1.01 7.12
N ILE A 32 1.64 1.55 6.02
CA ILE A 32 0.67 2.61 6.06
C ILE A 32 -0.51 2.19 5.21
N HIS A 33 -1.70 2.35 5.77
CA HIS A 33 -2.93 1.99 5.06
C HIS A 33 -3.85 3.18 5.07
N LEU A 34 -4.55 3.37 3.95
CA LEU A 34 -5.40 4.53 3.80
C LEU A 34 -6.56 4.18 2.89
N VAL A 35 -7.75 4.62 3.24
CA VAL A 35 -8.89 4.50 2.36
C VAL A 35 -9.39 5.91 2.06
N ALA A 36 -9.58 6.18 0.79
CA ALA A 36 -10.05 7.48 0.35
C ALA A 36 -11.42 7.35 -0.30
N CYS A 37 -12.26 8.33 -0.05
CA CYS A 37 -13.56 8.38 -0.69
C CYS A 37 -13.43 8.92 -2.09
N GLU A 38 -13.98 8.20 -3.07
CA GLU A 38 -13.98 8.63 -4.45
C GLU A 38 -15.36 9.03 -4.90
N GLY A 39 -16.24 9.31 -3.95
CA GLY A 39 -17.59 9.71 -4.26
C GLY A 39 -17.69 11.17 -4.67
N GLU A 40 -18.85 11.52 -5.15
CA GLU A 40 -19.14 12.88 -5.54
C GLU A 40 -20.46 13.30 -4.94
N ASP A 41 -20.55 14.58 -4.64
CA ASP A 41 -21.80 15.17 -4.23
C ASP A 41 -22.73 15.31 -5.42
N GLU A 42 -23.96 15.73 -5.13
CA GLU A 42 -24.96 15.86 -6.17
C GLU A 42 -24.54 16.85 -7.24
N ASP A 43 -23.75 17.83 -6.87
CA ASP A 43 -23.30 18.84 -7.84
C ASP A 43 -22.02 18.44 -8.55
N GLY A 44 -21.54 17.22 -8.32
CA GLY A 44 -20.33 16.73 -8.98
C GLY A 44 -19.04 17.06 -8.25
N THR A 45 -19.14 17.67 -7.10
CA THR A 45 -17.95 17.99 -6.33
C THR A 45 -17.38 16.71 -5.71
N ARG A 46 -16.10 16.50 -5.88
CA ARG A 46 -15.45 15.31 -5.35
C ARG A 46 -15.22 15.43 -3.86
N CYS A 47 -15.33 14.30 -3.20
CA CYS A 47 -15.31 14.29 -1.74
C CYS A 47 -13.94 14.53 -1.16
N HIS A 48 -12.92 13.91 -1.63
CA HIS A 48 -11.54 14.07 -1.12
C HIS A 48 -11.32 13.72 0.34
N ALA A 49 -12.30 13.16 1.03
CA ALA A 49 -12.09 12.74 2.40
C ALA A 49 -11.36 11.40 2.44
N ASP A 50 -10.59 11.18 3.48
CA ASP A 50 -9.90 9.90 3.62
C ASP A 50 -9.75 9.53 5.09
N SER A 51 -9.29 8.32 5.32
CA SER A 51 -9.14 7.79 6.66
C SER A 51 -7.92 8.34 7.37
N GLY A 52 -7.06 9.05 6.66
CA GLY A 52 -5.74 9.33 7.19
C GLY A 52 -4.90 8.07 7.17
N GLU A 53 -3.63 8.25 7.46
CA GLU A 53 -2.71 7.13 7.48
C GLU A 53 -2.95 6.29 8.72
N GLN A 54 -3.12 5.00 8.51
CA GLN A 54 -3.43 4.08 9.59
C GLN A 54 -2.43 2.95 9.60
N PRO A 55 -2.17 2.37 10.76
CA PRO A 55 -1.18 1.29 10.84
C PRO A 55 -1.66 -0.04 10.27
N ASP A 56 -2.95 -0.20 10.09
CA ASP A 56 -3.49 -1.43 9.52
C ASP A 56 -4.72 -1.12 8.70
N SER A 57 -5.07 -2.05 7.82
CA SER A 57 -6.17 -1.84 6.91
C SER A 57 -7.52 -1.85 7.61
N GLU A 58 -7.62 -2.59 8.70
CA GLU A 58 -8.86 -2.70 9.42
C GLU A 58 -9.26 -1.35 10.01
N THR A 59 -8.31 -0.66 10.61
CA THR A 59 -8.58 0.67 11.15
C THR A 59 -8.97 1.64 10.04
N ALA A 60 -8.29 1.57 8.91
CA ALA A 60 -8.64 2.42 7.79
C ALA A 60 -10.06 2.13 7.29
N GLU A 61 -10.44 0.87 7.27
CA GLU A 61 -11.76 0.50 6.77
C GLU A 61 -12.88 0.89 7.74
N LEU A 62 -12.58 0.96 9.02
CA LEU A 62 -13.59 1.42 9.97
C LEU A 62 -14.06 2.83 9.64
N TRP A 63 -13.14 3.67 9.19
CA TRP A 63 -13.50 5.03 8.79
C TRP A 63 -14.54 5.03 7.67
N VAL A 64 -14.48 4.03 6.78
CA VAL A 64 -15.40 3.96 5.66
C VAL A 64 -16.84 3.85 6.15
N PHE A 65 -17.06 3.03 7.17
CA PHE A 65 -18.42 2.85 7.67
C PHE A 65 -18.97 4.12 8.28
N GLU A 66 -18.14 4.87 8.96
CA GLU A 66 -18.56 6.14 9.53
C GLU A 66 -18.87 7.16 8.44
N HIS A 67 -17.98 7.22 7.45
CA HIS A 67 -18.16 8.17 6.37
C HIS A 67 -19.38 7.82 5.54
N ALA A 68 -19.60 6.53 5.28
CA ALA A 68 -20.73 6.09 4.49
C ALA A 68 -22.04 6.35 5.22
N ALA A 69 -22.03 6.28 6.55
CA ALA A 69 -23.23 6.57 7.31
C ALA A 69 -23.63 8.04 7.18
N GLU A 70 -22.64 8.93 7.10
CA GLU A 70 -22.90 10.35 6.93
C GLU A 70 -23.17 10.73 5.50
N HIS A 71 -22.62 9.96 4.56
CA HIS A 71 -22.73 10.26 3.13
C HIS A 71 -23.10 8.99 2.40
N PRO A 72 -24.35 8.54 2.52
CA PRO A 72 -24.71 7.25 1.90
C PRO A 72 -24.61 7.25 0.38
N GLU A 73 -24.58 8.42 -0.22
CA GLU A 73 -24.42 8.50 -1.67
C GLU A 73 -22.96 8.30 -2.08
N HIS A 74 -22.01 8.39 -1.16
CA HIS A 74 -20.59 8.16 -1.45
C HIS A 74 -20.31 6.69 -1.31
N ARG A 75 -20.33 5.98 -2.43
CA ARG A 75 -20.24 4.53 -2.43
C ARG A 75 -18.94 3.99 -3.03
N SER A 76 -18.12 4.87 -3.55
CA SER A 76 -16.89 4.46 -4.22
C SER A 76 -15.70 4.87 -3.38
N TYR A 77 -14.81 3.91 -3.13
CA TYR A 77 -13.63 4.14 -2.29
C TYR A 77 -12.43 3.47 -2.91
N GLY A 78 -11.25 4.00 -2.61
CA GLY A 78 -10.02 3.38 -3.01
C GLY A 78 -9.18 3.08 -1.79
N ARG A 79 -8.59 1.91 -1.76
CA ARG A 79 -7.71 1.53 -0.64
C ARG A 79 -6.28 1.51 -1.12
N LEU A 80 -5.42 2.18 -0.36
CA LEU A 80 -4.00 2.26 -0.66
C LEU A 80 -3.22 1.68 0.49
N SER A 81 -2.19 0.93 0.17
CA SER A 81 -1.32 0.38 1.18
C SER A 81 0.11 0.63 0.78
N TYR A 82 0.89 1.06 1.73
CA TYR A 82 2.31 1.29 1.52
C TYR A 82 3.08 0.32 2.40
N HIS A 83 3.93 -0.47 1.76
CA HIS A 83 4.71 -1.47 2.46
C HIS A 83 6.19 -1.11 2.28
N PRO A 84 6.81 -0.58 3.31
CA PRO A 84 8.23 -0.25 3.19
C PRO A 84 9.05 -1.50 2.93
N MET A 85 9.98 -1.37 2.02
CA MET A 85 10.81 -2.49 1.61
C MET A 85 12.26 -2.08 1.74
N ILE A 86 13.10 -3.06 1.86
CA ILE A 86 14.51 -2.80 2.04
C ILE A 86 15.33 -3.86 1.31
N THR A 87 16.43 -3.43 0.76
CA THR A 87 17.41 -4.36 0.24
C THR A 87 18.56 -4.46 1.22
N VAL A 88 19.01 -5.67 1.44
CA VAL A 88 20.11 -5.90 2.36
C VAL A 88 21.18 -6.69 1.61
N PRO A 89 22.40 -6.15 1.52
CA PRO A 89 23.46 -6.90 0.91
C PRO A 89 23.83 -8.06 1.81
N ARG A 90 23.99 -9.19 1.18
CA ARG A 90 24.34 -10.37 1.91
C ARG A 90 25.81 -10.58 1.74
N GLU A 91 26.52 -10.52 2.83
CA GLU A 91 27.93 -10.77 2.73
C GLU A 91 28.15 -12.24 2.47
N GLU A 92 28.98 -12.49 1.51
CA GLU A 92 29.34 -13.85 1.24
C GLU A 92 30.19 -14.36 2.39
N PRO A 93 29.84 -15.48 2.92
CA PRO A 93 30.75 -16.08 3.89
C PRO A 93 31.98 -16.48 3.11
N THR A 94 33.02 -16.08 3.58
CA THR A 94 34.26 -16.39 2.90
C THR A 94 34.83 -17.66 3.47
#